data_54b97868c90a8806de2a37782be33e1b
#
_entry.id   54b97868c90a8806de2a37782be33e1b
#
_cell.length_a   1.000
_cell.length_b   1.000
_cell.length_c   1.000
_cell.angle_alpha   90.00
_cell.angle_beta   90.00
_cell.angle_gamma   90.00
#
_symmetry.space_group_name_H-M   'P 1'
#
loop_
_entity.id
_entity.type
_entity.pdbx_description
1 polymer ?
#
loop_
_entity_poly.entity_id
_entity_poly.type
_entity_poly.pdbx_seq_one_letter_code
_entity_poly.pdbx_strand_id
1 'polypeptide(L)'
;MSFWIVIGILVAIGAWLIGVYNGLVGSRNQGQTAWSQIDVQLKRRHDLIPNLVQVVKDAMGYEQETLIKVIQARNAAVAASGNPAQAGPAEAALTVATRGLLGLVESYPQLKANENVKQLQEELTTTENKIAFARQFYNDSVNNYNTRRQSFPAVLAAASLGFGPMDLFTMPETEKEVPKVALR
;
A
#
# COMPACT_ATOMS: atom_id res chain seq x y z
N MET A 1 47.84 25.93 19.98
CA MET A 1 46.49 25.59 20.52
C MET A 1 45.40 25.66 19.47
N SER A 2 45.30 26.67 18.63
CA SER A 2 44.23 26.83 17.60
C SER A 2 44.14 25.68 16.59
N PHE A 3 45.27 25.10 16.19
CA PHE A 3 45.35 24.00 15.22
C PHE A 3 44.62 22.74 15.73
N TRP A 4 44.84 22.33 16.96
CA TRP A 4 44.21 21.15 17.57
C TRP A 4 42.71 21.33 17.78
N ILE A 5 42.28 22.58 18.05
CA ILE A 5 40.84 22.92 18.15
C ILE A 5 40.16 22.76 16.80
N VAL A 6 40.79 23.21 15.71
CA VAL A 6 40.23 23.05 14.35
C VAL A 6 40.10 21.58 13.99
N ILE A 7 41.11 20.76 14.25
CA ILE A 7 41.06 19.30 14.02
C ILE A 7 39.94 18.66 14.84
N GLY A 8 39.80 19.04 16.13
CA GLY A 8 38.75 18.54 16.99
C GLY A 8 37.32 18.83 16.42
N ILE A 9 37.13 20.06 15.93
CA ILE A 9 35.85 20.46 15.28
C ILE A 9 35.59 19.64 14.00
N LEU A 10 36.61 19.45 13.15
CA LEU A 10 36.45 18.66 11.91
C LEU A 10 36.12 17.22 12.22
N VAL A 11 36.75 16.61 13.21
CA VAL A 11 36.43 15.22 13.63
C VAL A 11 35.00 15.17 14.20
N ALA A 12 34.57 16.13 14.99
CA ALA A 12 33.23 16.19 15.54
C ALA A 12 32.15 16.30 14.41
N ILE A 13 32.41 17.16 13.42
CA ILE A 13 31.55 17.31 12.25
C ILE A 13 31.49 16.00 11.45
N GLY A 14 32.64 15.34 11.21
CA GLY A 14 32.71 14.08 10.51
C GLY A 14 31.92 12.96 11.23
N ALA A 15 32.11 12.80 12.53
CA ALA A 15 31.40 11.83 13.34
C ALA A 15 29.87 12.11 13.34
N TRP A 16 29.48 13.38 13.41
CA TRP A 16 28.09 13.78 13.32
C TRP A 16 27.48 13.42 11.94
N LEU A 17 28.16 13.73 10.83
CA LEU A 17 27.70 13.38 9.48
C LEU A 17 27.52 11.88 9.31
N ILE A 18 28.41 11.05 9.84
CA ILE A 18 28.28 9.59 9.84
C ILE A 18 27.03 9.16 10.61
N GLY A 19 26.78 9.75 11.77
CA GLY A 19 25.58 9.45 12.56
C GLY A 19 24.27 9.81 11.83
N VAL A 20 24.24 10.98 11.20
CA VAL A 20 23.09 11.42 10.38
C VAL A 20 22.87 10.47 9.21
N TYR A 21 23.94 10.15 8.47
CA TYR A 21 23.89 9.24 7.32
C TYR A 21 23.32 7.87 7.71
N ASN A 22 23.92 7.24 8.73
CA ASN A 22 23.48 5.92 9.18
C ASN A 22 22.03 5.92 9.69
N GLY A 23 21.61 6.98 10.36
CA GLY A 23 20.25 7.16 10.83
C GLY A 23 19.24 7.30 9.69
N LEU A 24 19.59 8.01 8.61
CA LEU A 24 18.76 8.15 7.41
C LEU A 24 18.70 6.85 6.60
N VAL A 25 19.84 6.16 6.43
CA VAL A 25 19.88 4.84 5.79
C VAL A 25 18.98 3.85 6.52
N GLY A 26 19.07 3.77 7.85
CA GLY A 26 18.25 2.87 8.64
C GLY A 26 16.75 3.11 8.48
N SER A 27 16.30 4.37 8.57
CA SER A 27 14.88 4.71 8.39
C SER A 27 14.40 4.53 6.95
N ARG A 28 15.23 4.81 5.94
CA ARG A 28 14.92 4.54 4.53
C ARG A 28 14.72 3.03 4.28
N ASN A 29 15.62 2.23 4.78
CA ASN A 29 15.55 0.77 4.65
C ASN A 29 14.30 0.21 5.35
N GLN A 30 13.91 0.76 6.49
CA GLN A 30 12.68 0.39 7.17
C GLN A 30 11.45 0.66 6.29
N GLY A 31 11.37 1.82 5.63
CA GLY A 31 10.32 2.13 4.68
C GLY A 31 10.30 1.17 3.48
N GLN A 32 11.45 0.83 2.91
CA GLN A 32 11.56 -0.13 1.81
C GLN A 32 11.12 -1.54 2.22
N THR A 33 11.50 -1.98 3.42
CA THR A 33 11.07 -3.28 3.97
C THR A 33 9.56 -3.31 4.19
N ALA A 34 9.00 -2.22 4.73
CA ALA A 34 7.56 -2.09 4.92
C ALA A 34 6.80 -2.12 3.58
N TRP A 35 7.34 -1.48 2.54
CA TRP A 35 6.77 -1.57 1.18
C TRP A 35 6.76 -3.01 0.65
N SER A 36 7.85 -3.73 0.80
CA SER A 36 7.93 -5.13 0.37
C SER A 36 6.86 -6.02 1.05
N GLN A 37 6.50 -5.73 2.29
CA GLN A 37 5.42 -6.44 2.99
C GLN A 37 4.04 -6.15 2.37
N ILE A 38 3.79 -4.90 1.95
CA ILE A 38 2.57 -4.55 1.21
C ILE A 38 2.55 -5.30 -0.13
N ASP A 39 3.64 -5.22 -0.90
CA ASP A 39 3.72 -5.79 -2.25
C ASP A 39 3.39 -7.28 -2.26
N VAL A 40 3.86 -8.04 -1.27
CA VAL A 40 3.51 -9.46 -1.09
C VAL A 40 2.00 -9.65 -0.92
N GLN A 41 1.32 -8.81 -0.15
CA GLN A 41 -0.12 -8.94 0.08
C GLN A 41 -0.93 -8.47 -1.14
N LEU A 42 -0.49 -7.42 -1.83
CA LEU A 42 -1.09 -6.97 -3.08
C LEU A 42 -0.99 -8.05 -4.15
N LYS A 43 0.17 -8.67 -4.31
CA LYS A 43 0.35 -9.80 -5.24
C LYS A 43 -0.60 -10.95 -4.91
N ARG A 44 -0.70 -11.36 -3.64
CA ARG A 44 -1.64 -12.40 -3.23
C ARG A 44 -3.09 -12.03 -3.60
N ARG A 45 -3.50 -10.78 -3.37
CA ARG A 45 -4.83 -10.30 -3.78
C ARG A 45 -5.02 -10.38 -5.29
N HIS A 46 -4.02 -9.95 -6.08
CA HIS A 46 -4.07 -10.02 -7.54
C HIS A 46 -4.17 -11.46 -8.06
N ASP A 47 -3.60 -12.43 -7.36
CA ASP A 47 -3.63 -13.85 -7.73
C ASP A 47 -4.97 -14.52 -7.35
N LEU A 48 -5.65 -14.06 -6.30
CA LEU A 48 -6.95 -14.57 -5.86
C LEU A 48 -8.11 -14.13 -6.77
N ILE A 49 -8.05 -12.92 -7.33
CA ILE A 49 -9.14 -12.33 -8.11
C ILE A 49 -9.49 -13.15 -9.37
N PRO A 50 -8.54 -13.60 -10.22
CA PRO A 50 -8.86 -14.43 -11.37
C PRO A 50 -9.57 -15.73 -10.99
N ASN A 51 -9.20 -16.34 -9.87
CA ASN A 51 -9.83 -17.57 -9.39
C ASN A 51 -11.31 -17.33 -9.03
N LEU A 52 -11.60 -16.23 -8.32
CA LEU A 52 -12.97 -15.84 -7.99
C LEU A 52 -13.77 -15.52 -9.26
N VAL A 53 -13.20 -14.76 -10.19
CA VAL A 53 -13.82 -14.43 -11.47
C VAL A 53 -14.15 -15.70 -12.27
N GLN A 54 -13.25 -16.70 -12.30
CA GLN A 54 -13.48 -17.95 -13.02
C GLN A 54 -14.65 -18.74 -12.42
N VAL A 55 -14.68 -18.91 -11.10
CA VAL A 55 -15.77 -19.64 -10.42
C VAL A 55 -17.12 -18.96 -10.63
N VAL A 56 -17.15 -17.62 -10.57
CA VAL A 56 -18.38 -16.84 -10.82
C VAL A 56 -18.82 -16.97 -12.28
N LYS A 57 -17.89 -16.86 -13.23
CA LYS A 57 -18.15 -17.00 -14.67
C LYS A 57 -18.77 -18.36 -15.01
N ASP A 58 -18.20 -19.42 -14.45
CA ASP A 58 -18.67 -20.79 -14.72
C ASP A 58 -20.09 -21.05 -14.22
N ALA A 59 -20.50 -20.34 -13.16
CA ALA A 59 -21.82 -20.50 -12.56
C ALA A 59 -22.91 -19.60 -13.17
N MET A 60 -22.55 -18.46 -13.76
CA MET A 60 -23.52 -17.39 -14.13
C MET A 60 -23.70 -17.18 -15.64
N GLY A 61 -22.81 -17.63 -16.48
CA GLY A 61 -22.93 -17.64 -17.95
C GLY A 61 -23.00 -16.30 -18.68
N TYR A 62 -23.52 -15.19 -18.13
CA TYR A 62 -23.82 -13.98 -18.89
C TYR A 62 -23.49 -12.61 -18.26
N GLU A 63 -23.09 -12.50 -17.01
CA GLU A 63 -22.76 -11.21 -16.38
C GLU A 63 -21.32 -10.75 -16.73
N GLN A 64 -21.07 -10.45 -18.01
CA GLN A 64 -19.73 -10.13 -18.49
C GLN A 64 -19.21 -8.75 -17.97
N GLU A 65 -20.09 -7.76 -17.78
CA GLU A 65 -19.66 -6.39 -17.51
C GLU A 65 -18.92 -6.26 -16.18
N THR A 66 -19.47 -6.83 -15.09
CA THR A 66 -18.84 -6.79 -13.75
C THR A 66 -17.52 -7.55 -13.74
N LEU A 67 -17.47 -8.72 -14.40
CA LEU A 67 -16.25 -9.54 -14.50
C LEU A 67 -15.15 -8.81 -15.27
N ILE A 68 -15.49 -8.14 -16.39
CA ILE A 68 -14.55 -7.34 -17.17
C ILE A 68 -14.00 -6.19 -16.35
N LYS A 69 -14.85 -5.44 -15.63
CA LYS A 69 -14.42 -4.33 -14.76
C LYS A 69 -13.41 -4.77 -13.70
N VAL A 70 -13.64 -5.90 -13.06
CA VAL A 70 -12.73 -6.45 -12.05
C VAL A 70 -11.37 -6.82 -12.65
N ILE A 71 -11.36 -7.49 -13.80
CA ILE A 71 -10.12 -7.87 -14.50
C ILE A 71 -9.35 -6.64 -14.98
N GLN A 72 -10.05 -5.62 -15.51
CA GLN A 72 -9.42 -4.36 -15.92
C GLN A 72 -8.81 -3.62 -14.73
N ALA A 73 -9.54 -3.49 -13.62
CA ALA A 73 -9.04 -2.87 -12.40
C ALA A 73 -7.83 -3.64 -11.83
N ARG A 74 -7.88 -4.99 -11.83
CA ARG A 74 -6.75 -5.83 -11.43
C ARG A 74 -5.52 -5.60 -12.31
N ASN A 75 -5.69 -5.54 -13.64
CA ASN A 75 -4.57 -5.31 -14.56
C ASN A 75 -3.96 -3.92 -14.36
N ALA A 76 -4.79 -2.89 -14.11
CA ALA A 76 -4.31 -1.54 -13.77
C ALA A 76 -3.53 -1.54 -12.44
N ALA A 77 -4.00 -2.25 -11.42
CA ALA A 77 -3.31 -2.38 -10.14
C ALA A 77 -1.95 -3.10 -10.28
N VAL A 78 -1.90 -4.18 -11.06
CA VAL A 78 -0.64 -4.89 -11.38
C VAL A 78 0.34 -3.98 -12.12
N ALA A 79 -0.13 -3.18 -13.08
CA ALA A 79 0.72 -2.26 -13.83
C ALA A 79 1.28 -1.11 -12.96
N ALA A 80 0.55 -0.73 -11.90
CA ALA A 80 0.97 0.28 -10.93
C ALA A 80 1.87 -0.26 -9.80
N SER A 81 2.09 -1.58 -9.74
CA SER A 81 2.92 -2.22 -8.71
C SER A 81 4.34 -1.65 -8.70
N GLY A 82 4.93 -1.55 -7.52
CA GLY A 82 6.30 -1.03 -7.34
C GLY A 82 6.40 0.48 -7.13
N ASN A 83 5.36 1.27 -7.45
CA ASN A 83 5.32 2.69 -7.16
C ASN A 83 4.19 3.01 -6.16
N PRO A 84 4.49 3.35 -4.89
CA PRO A 84 3.47 3.58 -3.85
C PRO A 84 2.44 4.64 -4.22
N ALA A 85 2.87 5.74 -4.88
CA ALA A 85 1.98 6.83 -5.26
C ALA A 85 0.97 6.43 -6.34
N GLN A 86 1.35 5.53 -7.26
CA GLN A 86 0.48 5.03 -8.33
C GLN A 86 -0.36 3.83 -7.90
N ALA A 87 0.20 2.96 -7.06
CA ALA A 87 -0.47 1.76 -6.58
C ALA A 87 -1.71 2.09 -5.74
N GLY A 88 -1.66 3.14 -4.90
CA GLY A 88 -2.77 3.50 -4.02
C GLY A 88 -4.10 3.72 -4.73
N PRO A 89 -4.20 4.65 -5.71
CA PRO A 89 -5.42 4.87 -6.48
C PRO A 89 -5.87 3.62 -7.28
N ALA A 90 -4.94 2.86 -7.86
CA ALA A 90 -5.26 1.67 -8.63
C ALA A 90 -5.84 0.55 -7.74
N GLU A 91 -5.27 0.36 -6.55
CA GLU A 91 -5.78 -0.59 -5.54
C GLU A 91 -7.15 -0.16 -4.98
N ALA A 92 -7.39 1.14 -4.82
CA ALA A 92 -8.70 1.63 -4.44
C ALA A 92 -9.78 1.28 -5.50
N ALA A 93 -9.47 1.50 -6.79
CA ALA A 93 -10.36 1.11 -7.88
C ALA A 93 -10.62 -0.41 -7.90
N LEU A 94 -9.59 -1.21 -7.68
CA LEU A 94 -9.71 -2.66 -7.57
C LEU A 94 -10.60 -3.07 -6.38
N THR A 95 -10.49 -2.40 -5.24
CA THR A 95 -11.35 -2.65 -4.07
C THR A 95 -12.82 -2.41 -4.42
N VAL A 96 -13.13 -1.31 -5.10
CA VAL A 96 -14.52 -1.01 -5.53
C VAL A 96 -15.04 -2.08 -6.49
N ALA A 97 -14.26 -2.44 -7.50
CA ALA A 97 -14.63 -3.46 -8.47
C ALA A 97 -14.85 -4.83 -7.81
N THR A 98 -13.97 -5.23 -6.90
CA THR A 98 -14.07 -6.50 -6.15
C THR A 98 -15.31 -6.53 -5.26
N ARG A 99 -15.66 -5.41 -4.58
CA ARG A 99 -16.90 -5.31 -3.81
C ARG A 99 -18.14 -5.48 -4.68
N GLY A 100 -18.14 -4.91 -5.89
CA GLY A 100 -19.19 -5.13 -6.87
C GLY A 100 -19.37 -6.60 -7.23
N LEU A 101 -18.27 -7.32 -7.45
CA LEU A 101 -18.28 -8.75 -7.73
C LEU A 101 -18.81 -9.56 -6.54
N LEU A 102 -18.41 -9.23 -5.31
CA LEU A 102 -18.89 -9.88 -4.08
C LEU A 102 -20.40 -9.65 -3.88
N GLY A 103 -20.89 -8.43 -4.12
CA GLY A 103 -22.33 -8.12 -4.10
C GLY A 103 -23.12 -8.93 -5.12
N LEU A 104 -22.52 -9.17 -6.29
CA LEU A 104 -23.13 -10.07 -7.31
C LEU A 104 -23.21 -11.51 -6.79
N VAL A 105 -22.16 -12.04 -6.18
CA VAL A 105 -22.15 -13.39 -5.58
C VAL A 105 -23.26 -13.55 -4.54
N GLU A 106 -23.51 -12.51 -3.73
CA GLU A 106 -24.57 -12.54 -2.72
C GLU A 106 -25.98 -12.60 -3.32
N SER A 107 -26.16 -12.11 -4.54
CA SER A 107 -27.44 -12.13 -5.26
C SER A 107 -27.77 -13.49 -5.87
N TYR A 108 -26.81 -14.42 -5.91
CA TYR A 108 -26.98 -15.77 -6.50
C TYR A 108 -26.84 -16.86 -5.43
N PRO A 109 -27.94 -17.47 -4.99
CA PRO A 109 -27.93 -18.48 -3.91
C PRO A 109 -26.98 -19.67 -4.16
N GLN A 110 -26.86 -20.12 -5.41
CA GLN A 110 -25.96 -21.20 -5.79
C GLN A 110 -24.49 -20.85 -5.63
N LEU A 111 -24.09 -19.59 -5.88
CA LEU A 111 -22.73 -19.10 -5.66
C LEU A 111 -22.45 -18.92 -4.16
N LYS A 112 -23.42 -18.38 -3.43
CA LYS A 112 -23.32 -18.21 -1.98
C LYS A 112 -23.16 -19.52 -1.23
N ALA A 113 -23.76 -20.61 -1.76
CA ALA A 113 -23.66 -21.96 -1.18
C ALA A 113 -22.35 -22.68 -1.58
N ASN A 114 -21.63 -22.18 -2.58
CA ASN A 114 -20.41 -22.82 -3.09
C ASN A 114 -19.25 -22.61 -2.11
N GLU A 115 -18.66 -23.72 -1.64
CA GLU A 115 -17.59 -23.69 -0.64
C GLU A 115 -16.31 -23.02 -1.16
N ASN A 116 -15.96 -23.23 -2.44
CA ASN A 116 -14.80 -22.59 -3.04
C ASN A 116 -14.95 -21.06 -3.09
N VAL A 117 -16.18 -20.56 -3.35
CA VAL A 117 -16.48 -19.12 -3.33
C VAL A 117 -16.31 -18.56 -1.92
N LYS A 118 -16.83 -19.24 -0.90
CA LYS A 118 -16.68 -18.83 0.50
C LYS A 118 -15.21 -18.76 0.90
N GLN A 119 -14.44 -19.79 0.58
CA GLN A 119 -13.01 -19.80 0.89
C GLN A 119 -12.28 -18.64 0.21
N LEU A 120 -12.54 -18.36 -1.08
CA LEU A 120 -11.93 -17.24 -1.80
C LEU A 120 -12.35 -15.89 -1.20
N GLN A 121 -13.60 -15.72 -0.75
CA GLN A 121 -14.06 -14.53 -0.04
C GLN A 121 -13.33 -14.31 1.29
N GLU A 122 -13.15 -15.37 2.07
CA GLU A 122 -12.42 -15.33 3.33
C GLU A 122 -10.94 -14.98 3.12
N GLU A 123 -10.31 -15.57 2.11
CA GLU A 123 -8.93 -15.28 1.75
C GLU A 123 -8.76 -13.84 1.27
N LEU A 124 -9.68 -13.32 0.44
CA LEU A 124 -9.67 -11.94 -0.01
C LEU A 124 -9.86 -10.96 1.17
N THR A 125 -10.81 -11.23 2.06
CA THR A 125 -11.06 -10.42 3.26
C THR A 125 -9.83 -10.42 4.18
N THR A 126 -9.23 -11.58 4.41
CA THR A 126 -8.01 -11.71 5.21
C THR A 126 -6.85 -10.93 4.58
N THR A 127 -6.70 -11.01 3.25
CA THR A 127 -5.65 -10.29 2.52
C THR A 127 -5.89 -8.78 2.58
N GLU A 128 -7.13 -8.30 2.45
CA GLU A 128 -7.49 -6.88 2.56
C GLU A 128 -7.15 -6.32 3.95
N ASN A 129 -7.46 -7.06 5.02
CA ASN A 129 -7.07 -6.68 6.37
C ASN A 129 -5.54 -6.61 6.54
N LYS A 130 -4.79 -7.58 5.99
CA LYS A 130 -3.33 -7.54 6.02
C LYS A 130 -2.76 -6.35 5.24
N ILE A 131 -3.34 -6.01 4.09
CA ILE A 131 -2.97 -4.82 3.31
C ILE A 131 -3.22 -3.55 4.13
N ALA A 132 -4.35 -3.44 4.83
CA ALA A 132 -4.66 -2.28 5.66
C ALA A 132 -3.63 -2.07 6.78
N PHE A 133 -3.26 -3.12 7.51
CA PHE A 133 -2.21 -3.07 8.55
C PHE A 133 -0.83 -2.76 7.96
N ALA A 134 -0.44 -3.43 6.87
CA ALA A 134 0.85 -3.20 6.22
C ALA A 134 0.96 -1.76 5.68
N ARG A 135 -0.15 -1.20 5.14
CA ARG A 135 -0.24 0.19 4.69
C ARG A 135 0.00 1.18 5.83
N GLN A 136 -0.64 0.96 6.97
CA GLN A 136 -0.43 1.82 8.14
C GLN A 136 1.05 1.80 8.55
N PHE A 137 1.63 0.62 8.70
CA PHE A 137 3.03 0.47 9.08
C PHE A 137 3.99 1.12 8.06
N TYR A 138 3.71 0.98 6.76
CA TYR A 138 4.48 1.62 5.70
C TYR A 138 4.41 3.15 5.81
N ASN A 139 3.20 3.70 5.91
CA ASN A 139 3.00 5.14 6.00
C ASN A 139 3.65 5.73 7.25
N ASP A 140 3.59 5.04 8.38
CA ASP A 140 4.28 5.45 9.61
C ASP A 140 5.81 5.43 9.43
N SER A 141 6.34 4.40 8.75
CA SER A 141 7.77 4.28 8.44
C SER A 141 8.24 5.39 7.50
N VAL A 142 7.45 5.71 6.46
CA VAL A 142 7.73 6.81 5.51
C VAL A 142 7.65 8.18 6.21
N ASN A 143 6.64 8.40 7.04
CA ASN A 143 6.51 9.63 7.81
C ASN A 143 7.70 9.82 8.75
N ASN A 144 8.13 8.76 9.45
CA ASN A 144 9.32 8.79 10.32
C ASN A 144 10.58 9.14 9.52
N TYR A 145 10.79 8.49 8.36
CA TYR A 145 11.91 8.81 7.48
C TYR A 145 11.87 10.26 6.98
N ASN A 146 10.73 10.70 6.45
CA ASN A 146 10.58 12.06 5.91
C ASN A 146 10.73 13.11 7.00
N THR A 147 10.20 12.88 8.20
CA THR A 147 10.38 13.77 9.37
C THR A 147 11.85 13.84 9.77
N ARG A 148 12.53 12.69 9.90
CA ARG A 148 13.95 12.65 10.25
C ARG A 148 14.80 13.38 9.21
N ARG A 149 14.50 13.22 7.93
CA ARG A 149 15.17 13.92 6.83
C ARG A 149 15.01 15.43 6.88
N GLN A 150 13.83 15.91 7.31
CA GLN A 150 13.47 17.33 7.38
C GLN A 150 13.84 17.98 8.73
N SER A 151 14.14 17.19 9.76
CA SER A 151 14.47 17.70 11.08
C SER A 151 15.92 18.21 11.14
N PHE A 152 16.14 19.25 11.95
CA PHE A 152 17.49 19.71 12.26
C PHE A 152 18.17 18.64 13.17
N PRO A 153 19.45 18.34 12.98
CA PRO A 153 20.34 18.94 12.00
C PRO A 153 20.45 18.19 10.66
N ALA A 154 19.74 17.06 10.47
CA ALA A 154 19.81 16.22 9.27
C ALA A 154 19.42 16.95 7.98
N VAL A 155 18.50 17.90 8.04
CA VAL A 155 18.03 18.70 6.89
C VAL A 155 19.15 19.41 6.15
N LEU A 156 20.25 19.78 6.85
CA LEU A 156 21.39 20.46 6.25
C LEU A 156 22.21 19.57 5.32
N ALA A 157 22.20 18.25 5.54
CA ALA A 157 23.03 17.31 4.83
C ALA A 157 22.22 16.28 3.99
N ALA A 158 20.95 16.07 4.29
CA ALA A 158 20.14 15.00 3.67
C ALA A 158 20.10 15.10 2.14
N ALA A 159 19.87 16.29 1.58
CA ALA A 159 19.78 16.49 0.13
C ALA A 159 21.11 16.23 -0.56
N SER A 160 22.23 16.74 -0.01
CA SER A 160 23.58 16.54 -0.55
C SER A 160 24.05 15.09 -0.44
N LEU A 161 23.53 14.34 0.54
CA LEU A 161 23.79 12.92 0.73
C LEU A 161 22.87 12.01 -0.12
N GLY A 162 22.02 12.57 -0.97
CA GLY A 162 21.14 11.80 -1.89
C GLY A 162 19.88 11.22 -1.24
N PHE A 163 19.46 11.72 -0.09
CA PHE A 163 18.21 11.31 0.57
C PHE A 163 17.05 12.18 0.09
N GLY A 164 16.31 11.69 -0.95
CA GLY A 164 15.05 12.26 -1.41
C GLY A 164 13.87 11.90 -0.50
N PRO A 165 12.70 12.53 -0.68
CA PRO A 165 11.48 12.12 0.02
C PRO A 165 11.02 10.74 -0.44
N MET A 166 10.28 10.04 0.42
CA MET A 166 9.53 8.83 0.07
C MET A 166 8.04 9.15 0.00
N ASP A 167 7.37 8.53 -0.96
CA ASP A 167 5.93 8.71 -1.18
C ASP A 167 5.11 7.83 -0.23
N LEU A 168 3.96 8.35 0.18
CA LEU A 168 2.97 7.59 0.96
C LEU A 168 2.14 6.69 0.04
N PHE A 169 1.70 5.57 0.57
CA PHE A 169 0.69 4.72 -0.06
C PHE A 169 -0.70 5.19 0.36
N THR A 170 -1.28 6.13 -0.40
CA THR A 170 -2.59 6.70 -0.13
C THR A 170 -3.62 6.09 -1.06
N MET A 171 -4.60 5.40 -0.46
CA MET A 171 -5.81 5.00 -1.16
C MET A 171 -6.85 6.10 -0.92
N PRO A 172 -7.37 6.76 -1.99
CA PRO A 172 -8.49 7.68 -1.83
C PRO A 172 -9.61 6.94 -1.10
N GLU A 173 -10.04 7.48 0.04
CA GLU A 173 -11.28 7.02 0.64
C GLU A 173 -12.38 7.38 -0.35
N THR A 174 -12.98 6.38 -0.99
CA THR A 174 -14.30 6.57 -1.56
C THR A 174 -15.14 7.03 -0.40
N GLU A 175 -15.57 8.30 -0.43
CA GLU A 175 -16.39 8.91 0.60
C GLU A 175 -17.41 7.87 1.07
N LYS A 176 -17.36 7.52 2.34
CA LYS A 176 -18.46 6.87 3.02
C LYS A 176 -19.56 7.92 2.99
N GLU A 177 -20.38 7.94 1.93
CA GLU A 177 -21.66 8.59 2.01
C GLU A 177 -22.37 7.96 3.22
N VAL A 178 -22.35 8.69 4.32
CA VAL A 178 -23.18 8.37 5.48
C VAL A 178 -24.60 8.41 4.92
N PRO A 179 -25.32 7.26 4.87
CA PRO A 179 -26.70 7.27 4.38
C PRO A 179 -27.47 8.27 5.24
N LYS A 180 -27.97 9.33 4.63
CA LYS A 180 -28.87 10.26 5.29
C LYS A 180 -30.13 9.48 5.62
N VAL A 181 -30.23 9.01 6.84
CA VAL A 181 -31.46 8.44 7.38
C VAL A 181 -32.43 9.59 7.48
N ALA A 182 -33.31 9.71 6.51
CA ALA A 182 -34.48 10.59 6.59
C ALA A 182 -35.42 9.94 7.63
N LEU A 183 -35.36 10.42 8.85
CA LEU A 183 -36.37 10.14 9.85
C LEU A 183 -37.68 10.84 9.37
N ARG A 184 -38.65 10.00 9.00
CA ARG A 184 -40.05 10.41 8.80
C ARG A 184 -40.80 10.19 10.10
#